data_23493633fcb049ceaa6a5166d9066891
#
_entry.id   23493633fcb049ceaa6a5166d9066891
#
_cell.length_a   1.000
_cell.length_b   1.000
_cell.length_c   1.000
_cell.angle_alpha   90.00
_cell.angle_beta   90.00
_cell.angle_gamma   90.00
#
_symmetry.space_group_name_H-M   'P 1'
#
loop_
_entity.id
_entity.type
_entity.pdbx_description
1 polymer ?
#
loop_
_entity_poly.entity_id
_entity_poly.type
_entity_poly.pdbx_seq_one_letter_code
_entity_poly.pdbx_strand_id
1 'polypeptide(L)'
;MNQHGLLILNKLIFENNVLSVSVNELGYLKLNQKNGGVVIIPTYKTKYAIIQHSRNGEVLHEFPRGFLEPAETHIEGAERELKEELNLESVDSYSLGQLITDSGLITDKIQAVICNVNDISLLNPQKEEGVICCEFYSKGEIFDMIKTGLIKDNFTLSAFMLLIAKTSD
;
A
#
# COMPACT_ATOMS: atom_id res chain seq x y z
N MET A 1 28.02 -2.73 -31.57
CA MET A 1 27.41 -1.60 -30.87
C MET A 1 27.64 -1.77 -29.40
N ASN A 2 28.61 -1.04 -28.80
CA ASN A 2 28.98 -1.15 -27.41
C ASN A 2 27.93 -0.43 -26.56
N GLN A 3 27.15 -1.17 -25.80
CA GLN A 3 26.33 -0.62 -24.71
C GLN A 3 27.27 -0.29 -23.56
N HIS A 4 27.83 0.89 -23.53
CA HIS A 4 28.39 1.46 -22.34
C HIS A 4 27.21 1.92 -21.47
N GLY A 5 26.73 1.02 -20.61
CA GLY A 5 25.89 1.41 -19.50
C GLY A 5 26.68 2.37 -18.61
N LEU A 6 26.33 3.65 -18.67
CA LEU A 6 26.87 4.66 -17.75
C LEU A 6 26.55 4.19 -16.35
N LEU A 7 27.56 3.77 -15.60
CA LEU A 7 27.43 3.52 -14.16
C LEU A 7 27.20 4.88 -13.50
N ILE A 8 25.93 5.22 -13.29
CA ILE A 8 25.55 6.41 -12.54
C ILE A 8 25.94 6.16 -11.08
N LEU A 9 27.04 6.74 -10.63
CA LEU A 9 27.47 6.67 -9.25
C LEU A 9 26.47 7.46 -8.38
N ASN A 10 25.79 6.76 -7.50
CA ASN A 10 24.89 7.36 -6.52
C ASN A 10 25.65 7.60 -5.21
N LYS A 11 25.64 8.84 -4.73
CA LYS A 11 26.19 9.20 -3.41
C LYS A 11 25.09 9.02 -2.36
N LEU A 12 25.32 8.14 -1.39
CA LEU A 12 24.43 7.97 -0.23
C LEU A 12 24.44 9.26 0.61
N ILE A 13 23.27 9.79 0.94
CA ILE A 13 23.05 10.98 1.75
C ILE A 13 22.52 10.61 3.14
N PHE A 14 21.58 9.65 3.17
CA PHE A 14 20.93 9.22 4.40
C PHE A 14 20.59 7.74 4.33
N GLU A 15 20.66 7.05 5.46
CA GLU A 15 20.25 5.66 5.58
C GLU A 15 19.81 5.35 7.01
N ASN A 16 18.73 4.55 7.10
CA ASN A 16 18.29 3.89 8.34
C ASN A 16 17.83 2.45 8.02
N ASN A 17 17.14 1.79 8.95
CA ASN A 17 16.68 0.40 8.75
C ASN A 17 15.58 0.27 7.68
N VAL A 18 14.82 1.33 7.43
CA VAL A 18 13.63 1.31 6.54
C VAL A 18 13.98 1.81 5.14
N LEU A 19 14.74 2.90 5.04
CA LEU A 19 15.01 3.56 3.78
C LEU A 19 16.45 4.08 3.64
N SER A 20 16.86 4.30 2.40
CA SER A 20 18.06 5.07 2.06
C SER A 20 17.76 6.14 1.03
N VAL A 21 18.45 7.26 1.10
CA VAL A 21 18.39 8.37 0.14
C VAL A 21 19.74 8.54 -0.49
N SER A 22 19.78 8.61 -1.81
CA SER A 22 21.01 8.87 -2.57
C SER A 22 20.78 9.98 -3.61
N VAL A 23 21.88 10.58 -4.08
CA VAL A 23 21.88 11.55 -5.17
C VAL A 23 22.85 11.09 -6.25
N ASN A 24 22.46 11.20 -7.52
CA ASN A 24 23.32 10.92 -8.63
C ASN A 24 24.18 12.15 -9.02
N GLU A 25 25.10 11.96 -9.94
CA GLU A 25 26.02 13.03 -10.44
C GLU A 25 25.28 14.22 -11.09
N LEU A 26 24.04 14.02 -11.54
CA LEU A 26 23.18 15.06 -12.10
C LEU A 26 22.31 15.78 -11.06
N GLY A 27 22.45 15.42 -9.78
CA GLY A 27 21.68 16.01 -8.70
C GLY A 27 20.30 15.41 -8.47
N TYR A 28 19.90 14.34 -9.18
CA TYR A 28 18.62 13.68 -8.95
C TYR A 28 18.66 12.78 -7.73
N LEU A 29 17.66 12.93 -6.88
CA LEU A 29 17.48 12.09 -5.70
C LEU A 29 16.88 10.74 -6.07
N LYS A 30 17.27 9.73 -5.31
CA LYS A 30 16.66 8.40 -5.27
C LYS A 30 16.38 8.02 -3.84
N LEU A 31 15.15 7.62 -3.56
CA LEU A 31 14.72 7.08 -2.29
C LEU A 31 14.50 5.58 -2.48
N ASN A 32 15.22 4.78 -1.71
CA ASN A 32 15.09 3.33 -1.74
C ASN A 32 14.44 2.85 -0.45
N GLN A 33 13.27 2.24 -0.57
CA GLN A 33 12.58 1.57 0.53
C GLN A 33 13.08 0.12 0.61
N LYS A 34 13.76 -0.23 1.69
CA LYS A 34 14.57 -1.46 1.79
C LYS A 34 13.77 -2.75 1.74
N ASN A 35 12.69 -2.82 2.50
CA ASN A 35 11.92 -4.05 2.67
C ASN A 35 10.70 -4.14 1.73
N GLY A 36 10.28 -3.01 1.16
CA GLY A 36 9.04 -2.93 0.42
C GLY A 36 7.84 -2.65 1.31
N GLY A 37 6.64 -2.92 0.79
CA GLY A 37 5.40 -2.68 1.52
C GLY A 37 4.20 -3.34 0.86
N VAL A 38 3.06 -3.17 1.50
CA VAL A 38 1.79 -3.72 1.04
C VAL A 38 0.69 -2.67 1.05
N VAL A 39 -0.20 -2.79 0.07
CA VAL A 39 -1.53 -2.16 0.09
C VAL A 39 -2.53 -3.30 0.28
N ILE A 40 -3.28 -3.25 1.35
CA ILE A 40 -4.18 -4.32 1.75
C ILE A 40 -5.58 -4.00 1.25
N ILE A 41 -6.25 -4.99 0.68
CA ILE A 41 -7.66 -4.89 0.26
C ILE A 41 -8.46 -5.87 1.12
N PRO A 42 -8.86 -5.45 2.35
CA PRO A 42 -9.66 -6.30 3.20
C PRO A 42 -11.04 -6.51 2.56
N THR A 43 -11.42 -7.76 2.37
CA THR A 43 -12.65 -8.14 1.69
C THR A 43 -13.56 -8.92 2.62
N TYR A 44 -14.77 -8.41 2.82
CA TYR A 44 -15.82 -9.10 3.57
C TYR A 44 -17.06 -9.26 2.69
N LYS A 45 -17.41 -10.50 2.37
CA LYS A 45 -18.46 -10.81 1.39
C LYS A 45 -18.13 -10.17 0.03
N THR A 46 -18.95 -9.20 -0.41
CA THR A 46 -18.76 -8.49 -1.68
C THR A 46 -18.31 -7.04 -1.50
N LYS A 47 -17.84 -6.69 -0.30
CA LYS A 47 -17.44 -5.34 0.08
C LYS A 47 -15.98 -5.28 0.48
N TYR A 48 -15.39 -4.10 0.37
CA TYR A 48 -13.98 -3.81 0.57
C TYR A 48 -13.83 -2.72 1.63
N ALA A 49 -12.92 -2.92 2.59
CA ALA A 49 -12.68 -1.93 3.63
C ALA A 49 -11.93 -0.72 3.08
N ILE A 50 -12.45 0.47 3.38
CA ILE A 50 -11.75 1.74 3.23
C ILE A 50 -11.60 2.34 4.62
N ILE A 51 -10.40 2.76 4.97
CA ILE A 51 -10.11 3.45 6.23
C ILE A 51 -10.06 4.95 6.02
N GLN A 52 -10.39 5.69 7.08
CA GLN A 52 -9.98 7.09 7.21
C GLN A 52 -8.69 7.10 8.03
N HIS A 53 -7.62 7.59 7.44
CA HIS A 53 -6.30 7.62 8.05
C HIS A 53 -5.78 9.05 8.16
N SER A 54 -5.26 9.43 9.34
CA SER A 54 -4.63 10.72 9.56
C SER A 54 -3.17 10.69 9.07
N ARG A 55 -2.87 11.41 7.98
CA ARG A 55 -1.52 11.51 7.40
C ARG A 55 -1.13 12.97 7.22
N ASN A 56 -0.04 13.38 7.84
CA ASN A 56 0.52 14.73 7.67
C ASN A 56 -0.48 15.87 7.87
N GLY A 57 -1.44 15.68 8.79
CA GLY A 57 -2.48 16.68 9.09
C GLY A 57 -3.70 16.66 8.16
N GLU A 58 -3.73 15.73 7.19
CA GLU A 58 -4.91 15.44 6.38
C GLU A 58 -5.57 14.13 6.77
N VAL A 59 -6.87 14.01 6.53
CA VAL A 59 -7.59 12.74 6.61
C VAL A 59 -7.76 12.20 5.20
N LEU A 60 -7.19 11.04 4.93
CA LEU A 60 -7.30 10.34 3.66
C LEU A 60 -8.27 9.16 3.78
N HIS A 61 -9.02 8.91 2.71
CA HIS A 61 -9.78 7.68 2.53
C HIS A 61 -8.93 6.75 1.67
N GLU A 62 -8.48 5.65 2.25
CA GLU A 62 -7.49 4.78 1.60
C GLU A 62 -7.69 3.31 1.98
N PHE A 63 -7.10 2.42 1.19
CA PHE A 63 -6.87 1.06 1.64
C PHE A 63 -5.80 1.04 2.74
N PRO A 64 -5.91 0.17 3.76
CA PRO A 64 -4.85 -0.07 4.73
C PRO A 64 -3.51 -0.37 4.04
N ARG A 65 -2.40 0.06 4.64
CA ARG A 65 -1.07 -0.17 4.06
C ARG A 65 0.04 -0.07 5.08
N GLY A 66 1.09 -0.85 4.91
CA GLY A 66 2.24 -0.80 5.78
C GLY A 66 3.55 -1.21 5.12
N PHE A 67 4.63 -1.03 5.87
CA PHE A 67 5.96 -1.47 5.48
C PHE A 67 6.16 -2.93 5.88
N LEU A 68 6.94 -3.67 5.07
CA LEU A 68 7.36 -5.01 5.45
C LEU A 68 8.47 -4.95 6.50
N GLU A 69 8.43 -5.90 7.41
CA GLU A 69 9.54 -6.21 8.30
C GLU A 69 10.66 -6.97 7.55
N PRO A 70 11.89 -7.01 8.10
CA PRO A 70 12.98 -7.78 7.49
C PRO A 70 12.61 -9.25 7.31
N ALA A 71 12.77 -9.77 6.10
CA ALA A 71 12.48 -11.14 5.69
C ALA A 71 10.98 -11.53 5.65
N GLU A 72 10.08 -10.60 5.88
CA GLU A 72 8.64 -10.80 5.78
C GLU A 72 8.19 -10.90 4.31
N THR A 73 7.32 -11.81 4.00
CA THR A 73 6.64 -11.87 2.69
C THR A 73 5.53 -10.83 2.63
N HIS A 74 5.10 -10.45 1.41
CA HIS A 74 4.00 -9.50 1.27
C HIS A 74 2.66 -10.03 1.83
N ILE A 75 2.45 -11.34 1.86
CA ILE A 75 1.24 -11.93 2.46
C ILE A 75 1.30 -11.79 3.98
N GLU A 76 2.41 -12.20 4.61
CA GLU A 76 2.60 -12.07 6.06
C GLU A 76 2.47 -10.62 6.52
N GLY A 77 3.12 -9.67 5.79
CA GLY A 77 3.01 -8.25 6.10
C GLY A 77 1.58 -7.71 5.95
N ALA A 78 0.85 -8.16 4.93
CA ALA A 78 -0.54 -7.76 4.76
C ALA A 78 -1.44 -8.26 5.91
N GLU A 79 -1.24 -9.50 6.35
CA GLU A 79 -2.00 -10.08 7.46
C GLU A 79 -1.65 -9.44 8.81
N ARG A 80 -0.36 -9.13 9.05
CA ARG A 80 0.10 -8.40 10.24
C ARG A 80 -0.50 -7.00 10.29
N GLU A 81 -0.36 -6.20 9.24
CA GLU A 81 -0.88 -4.84 9.16
C GLU A 81 -2.42 -4.80 9.27
N LEU A 82 -3.12 -5.78 8.65
CA LEU A 82 -4.57 -5.94 8.81
C LEU A 82 -4.95 -6.11 10.28
N LYS A 83 -4.16 -6.91 11.02
CA LYS A 83 -4.38 -7.14 12.45
C LYS A 83 -4.05 -5.90 13.27
N GLU A 84 -2.93 -5.23 12.96
CA GLU A 84 -2.45 -4.04 13.68
C GLU A 84 -3.39 -2.85 13.47
N GLU A 85 -3.78 -2.54 12.23
CA GLU A 85 -4.62 -1.38 11.94
C GLU A 85 -6.10 -1.57 12.25
N LEU A 86 -6.64 -2.80 12.05
CA LEU A 86 -8.09 -3.05 12.08
C LEU A 86 -8.54 -4.11 13.09
N ASN A 87 -7.61 -4.82 13.73
CA ASN A 87 -7.89 -5.99 14.58
C ASN A 87 -8.69 -7.08 13.87
N LEU A 88 -8.46 -7.27 12.57
CA LEU A 88 -9.06 -8.31 11.75
C LEU A 88 -8.06 -9.40 11.41
N GLU A 89 -8.58 -10.61 11.14
CA GLU A 89 -7.80 -11.76 10.70
C GLU A 89 -8.30 -12.24 9.34
N SER A 90 -7.37 -12.51 8.44
CA SER A 90 -7.65 -13.08 7.14
C SER A 90 -7.81 -14.60 7.24
N VAL A 91 -8.72 -15.15 6.45
CA VAL A 91 -8.87 -16.60 6.27
C VAL A 91 -8.20 -17.09 4.99
N ASP A 92 -7.91 -16.18 4.07
CA ASP A 92 -7.22 -16.42 2.80
C ASP A 92 -6.68 -15.09 2.27
N SER A 93 -5.40 -15.08 1.87
CA SER A 93 -4.72 -13.90 1.36
C SER A 93 -3.93 -14.21 0.10
N TYR A 94 -4.01 -13.32 -0.90
CA TYR A 94 -3.25 -13.47 -2.13
C TYR A 94 -2.90 -12.14 -2.79
N SER A 95 -1.77 -12.14 -3.52
CA SER A 95 -1.30 -10.95 -4.22
C SER A 95 -2.07 -10.71 -5.51
N LEU A 96 -2.52 -9.47 -5.71
CA LEU A 96 -3.01 -8.99 -7.00
C LEU A 96 -1.88 -8.53 -7.94
N GLY A 97 -0.74 -8.15 -7.42
CA GLY A 97 0.39 -7.73 -8.22
C GLY A 97 1.13 -6.52 -7.65
N GLN A 98 2.24 -6.21 -8.29
CA GLN A 98 3.12 -5.12 -7.90
C GLN A 98 2.57 -3.77 -8.33
N LEU A 99 2.74 -2.78 -7.46
CA LEU A 99 2.52 -1.36 -7.72
C LEU A 99 3.87 -0.64 -7.83
N ILE A 100 3.99 0.27 -8.77
CA ILE A 100 5.12 1.19 -8.90
C ILE A 100 4.58 2.60 -8.67
N THR A 101 5.06 3.27 -7.63
CA THR A 101 4.50 4.54 -7.18
C THR A 101 5.08 5.73 -7.94
N ASP A 102 6.40 5.87 -7.91
CA ASP A 102 7.15 6.90 -8.64
C ASP A 102 8.52 6.34 -9.03
N SER A 103 8.59 5.72 -10.21
CA SER A 103 9.82 5.13 -10.73
C SER A 103 10.95 6.15 -10.95
N GLY A 104 10.64 7.43 -11.03
CA GLY A 104 11.61 8.52 -11.15
C GLY A 104 12.37 8.80 -9.85
N LEU A 105 11.68 8.71 -8.72
CA LEU A 105 12.18 9.10 -7.40
C LEU A 105 12.35 7.90 -6.46
N ILE A 106 11.39 6.98 -6.45
CA ILE A 106 11.29 5.92 -5.44
C ILE A 106 11.62 4.56 -6.07
N THR A 107 12.46 3.81 -5.39
CA THR A 107 12.64 2.38 -5.64
C THR A 107 11.98 1.64 -4.49
N ASP A 108 10.84 1.05 -4.75
CA ASP A 108 10.05 0.29 -3.80
C ASP A 108 9.60 -1.06 -4.38
N LYS A 109 9.13 -1.94 -3.49
CA LYS A 109 8.53 -3.22 -3.85
C LYS A 109 7.18 -3.32 -3.15
N ILE A 110 6.22 -2.54 -3.64
CA ILE A 110 4.87 -2.50 -3.08
C ILE A 110 4.01 -3.54 -3.80
N GLN A 111 3.22 -4.31 -3.03
CA GLN A 111 2.23 -5.21 -3.60
C GLN A 111 0.82 -4.90 -3.09
N ALA A 112 -0.16 -4.99 -3.98
CA ALA A 112 -1.56 -5.05 -3.59
C ALA A 112 -1.91 -6.49 -3.21
N VAL A 113 -2.47 -6.67 -2.01
CA VAL A 113 -2.83 -7.98 -1.45
C VAL A 113 -4.29 -7.96 -1.04
N ILE A 114 -5.09 -8.92 -1.53
CA ILE A 114 -6.42 -9.18 -0.98
C ILE A 114 -6.27 -9.99 0.30
N CYS A 115 -7.01 -9.57 1.33
CA CYS A 115 -7.18 -10.32 2.57
C CYS A 115 -8.66 -10.60 2.79
N ASN A 116 -9.09 -11.85 2.55
CA ASN A 116 -10.48 -12.26 2.75
C ASN A 116 -10.75 -12.43 4.24
N VAL A 117 -11.75 -11.71 4.74
CA VAL A 117 -12.19 -11.74 6.13
C VAL A 117 -13.57 -12.37 6.19
N ASN A 118 -13.80 -13.32 7.09
CA ASN A 118 -15.10 -13.98 7.26
C ASN A 118 -15.89 -13.46 8.47
N ASP A 119 -15.23 -12.76 9.39
CA ASP A 119 -15.82 -12.16 10.58
C ASP A 119 -15.28 -10.76 10.80
N ILE A 120 -16.17 -9.80 10.99
CA ILE A 120 -15.85 -8.39 11.28
C ILE A 120 -16.36 -7.96 12.67
N SER A 121 -16.77 -8.91 13.51
CA SER A 121 -17.27 -8.60 14.87
C SER A 121 -16.21 -7.99 15.77
N LEU A 122 -14.93 -8.26 15.50
CA LEU A 122 -13.77 -7.73 16.21
C LEU A 122 -13.15 -6.49 15.54
N LEU A 123 -13.78 -5.96 14.49
CA LEU A 123 -13.29 -4.75 13.82
C LEU A 123 -13.12 -3.61 14.83
N ASN A 124 -11.90 -3.16 14.97
CA ASN A 124 -11.53 -2.10 15.90
C ASN A 124 -10.36 -1.28 15.31
N PRO A 125 -10.65 -0.17 14.60
CA PRO A 125 -9.63 0.71 14.04
C PRO A 125 -8.68 1.23 15.11
N GLN A 126 -7.37 1.07 14.89
CA GLN A 126 -6.35 1.41 15.88
C GLN A 126 -5.90 2.86 15.70
N LYS A 127 -6.27 3.71 16.65
CA LYS A 127 -5.95 5.15 16.61
C LYS A 127 -4.47 5.43 16.77
N GLU A 128 -3.76 4.55 17.45
CA GLU A 128 -2.31 4.60 17.61
C GLU A 128 -1.58 4.47 16.27
N GLU A 129 -2.18 3.71 15.34
CA GLU A 129 -1.71 3.56 13.96
C GLU A 129 -2.24 4.67 13.03
N GLY A 130 -2.95 5.66 13.56
CA GLY A 130 -3.52 6.77 12.80
C GLY A 130 -4.85 6.44 12.12
N VAL A 131 -5.43 5.26 12.34
CA VAL A 131 -6.71 4.86 11.74
C VAL A 131 -7.87 5.42 12.55
N ILE A 132 -8.66 6.32 11.94
CA ILE A 132 -9.78 7.01 12.58
C ILE A 132 -11.03 6.15 12.58
N CYS A 133 -11.36 5.58 11.41
CA CYS A 133 -12.49 4.66 11.24
C CYS A 133 -12.25 3.75 10.03
N CYS A 134 -13.07 2.70 9.93
CA CYS A 134 -13.07 1.74 8.82
C CYS A 134 -14.51 1.38 8.47
N GLU A 135 -14.82 1.44 7.19
CA GLU A 135 -16.13 1.03 6.66
C GLU A 135 -15.97 0.17 5.41
N PHE A 136 -16.95 -0.69 5.16
CA PHE A 136 -16.93 -1.62 4.02
C PHE A 136 -17.87 -1.13 2.91
N TYR A 137 -17.31 -0.94 1.72
CA TYR A 137 -17.96 -0.42 0.54
C TYR A 137 -17.99 -1.43 -0.61
N SER A 138 -19.02 -1.40 -1.44
CA SER A 138 -19.06 -2.12 -2.72
C SER A 138 -18.11 -1.46 -3.73
N LYS A 139 -17.77 -2.17 -4.82
CA LYS A 139 -16.99 -1.61 -5.93
C LYS A 139 -17.60 -0.31 -6.48
N GLY A 140 -18.93 -0.26 -6.61
CA GLY A 140 -19.64 0.92 -7.11
C GLY A 140 -19.49 2.13 -6.19
N GLU A 141 -19.65 1.93 -4.88
CA GLU A 141 -19.47 3.00 -3.88
C GLU A 141 -18.02 3.52 -3.88
N ILE A 142 -17.02 2.64 -3.95
CA ILE A 142 -15.61 3.05 -4.06
C ILE A 142 -15.37 3.85 -5.34
N PHE A 143 -15.96 3.43 -6.46
CA PHE A 143 -15.86 4.14 -7.73
C PHE A 143 -16.46 5.56 -7.63
N ASP A 144 -17.61 5.71 -6.96
CA ASP A 144 -18.20 7.03 -6.71
C ASP A 144 -17.35 7.89 -5.78
N MET A 145 -16.72 7.29 -4.76
CA MET A 145 -15.76 7.99 -3.89
C MET A 145 -14.53 8.50 -4.69
N ILE A 146 -14.04 7.72 -5.63
CA ILE A 146 -12.97 8.14 -6.54
C ILE A 146 -13.44 9.28 -7.45
N LYS A 147 -14.61 9.12 -8.06
CA LYS A 147 -15.20 10.11 -8.98
C LYS A 147 -15.44 11.46 -8.32
N THR A 148 -15.79 11.49 -7.05
CA THR A 148 -16.00 12.70 -6.27
C THR A 148 -14.71 13.28 -5.67
N GLY A 149 -13.57 12.59 -5.81
CA GLY A 149 -12.29 13.00 -5.24
C GLY A 149 -12.15 12.74 -3.74
N LEU A 150 -13.06 11.99 -3.14
CA LEU A 150 -12.96 11.58 -1.74
C LEU A 150 -11.79 10.59 -1.54
N ILE A 151 -11.66 9.62 -2.46
CA ILE A 151 -10.44 8.79 -2.59
C ILE A 151 -9.53 9.44 -3.63
N LYS A 152 -8.36 9.89 -3.19
CA LYS A 152 -7.32 10.52 -4.02
C LYS A 152 -5.94 9.92 -3.82
N ASP A 153 -5.79 9.00 -2.87
CA ASP A 153 -4.54 8.31 -2.60
C ASP A 153 -4.14 7.39 -3.77
N ASN A 154 -2.91 7.56 -4.26
CA ASN A 154 -2.44 6.84 -5.44
C ASN A 154 -2.31 5.32 -5.22
N PHE A 155 -1.97 4.89 -4.01
CA PHE A 155 -1.89 3.46 -3.68
C PHE A 155 -3.26 2.80 -3.77
N THR A 156 -4.28 3.46 -3.21
CA THR A 156 -5.66 3.00 -3.25
C THR A 156 -6.21 2.98 -4.66
N LEU A 157 -5.98 4.04 -5.45
CA LEU A 157 -6.41 4.12 -6.85
C LEU A 157 -5.79 2.99 -7.68
N SER A 158 -4.48 2.75 -7.54
CA SER A 158 -3.76 1.72 -8.28
C SER A 158 -4.18 0.32 -7.87
N ALA A 159 -4.31 0.06 -6.56
CA ALA A 159 -4.76 -1.23 -6.03
C ALA A 159 -6.22 -1.53 -6.43
N PHE A 160 -7.09 -0.52 -6.39
CA PHE A 160 -8.48 -0.66 -6.84
C PHE A 160 -8.57 -0.97 -8.33
N MET A 161 -7.73 -0.33 -9.17
CA MET A 161 -7.69 -0.64 -10.59
C MET A 161 -7.24 -2.09 -10.85
N LEU A 162 -6.22 -2.59 -10.12
CA LEU A 162 -5.82 -4.01 -10.20
C LEU A 162 -6.94 -4.94 -9.76
N LEU A 163 -7.65 -4.59 -8.68
CA LEU A 163 -8.80 -5.36 -8.21
C LEU A 163 -9.87 -5.47 -9.31
N ILE A 164 -10.27 -4.35 -9.92
CA ILE A 164 -11.25 -4.34 -11.01
C ILE A 164 -10.78 -5.19 -12.17
N ALA A 165 -9.55 -4.97 -12.66
CA ALA A 165 -9.01 -5.65 -13.83
C ALA A 165 -8.91 -7.18 -13.67
N LYS A 166 -8.70 -7.67 -12.44
CA LYS A 166 -8.52 -9.11 -12.16
C LYS A 166 -9.76 -9.82 -11.65
N THR A 167 -10.80 -9.07 -11.28
CA THR A 167 -12.04 -9.63 -10.73
C THR A 167 -13.27 -9.22 -11.54
N SER A 168 -13.09 -8.62 -12.73
CA SER A 168 -14.15 -8.39 -13.71
C SER A 168 -14.26 -9.63 -14.59
N ASP A 169 -15.34 -10.39 -14.42
CA ASP A 169 -15.85 -11.35 -15.41
C ASP A 169 -16.89 -10.64 -16.28
#